data_5b22ba9eceb2e4b9aadbafe8d1b878fc
#
_entry.id   5b22ba9eceb2e4b9aadbafe8d1b878fc
#
_cell.length_a   1.000
_cell.length_b   1.000
_cell.length_c   1.000
_cell.angle_alpha   90.00
_cell.angle_beta   90.00
_cell.angle_gamma   90.00
#
_symmetry.space_group_name_H-M   'P 1'
#
loop_
_entity.id
_entity.type
_entity.pdbx_description
1 polymer ?
#
loop_
_entity_poly.entity_id
_entity_poly.type
_entity_poly.pdbx_seq_one_letter_code
_entity_poly.pdbx_strand_id
1 'polypeptide(L)'
;MFQDCSSLLQFNPPALFYGVAVCDVDRDGAFELFVCGFRGPNRVLKWNGQALVDLVDDTLADAGRMAIGVAAGDFDGDGQEELYVLNTDTFGGRKRFGDRLFDWQGSRWVDLFSLPHNQDALNLTAGRSVACVDRFGQGRYGFFVANYGGPMRLYELSSGQMIADVAPEAGVNRVTGGRGLVALPLVSQRMDIFAVNEQGPNFLFRNRGDGTFEEIAAEVGLADPGEHGRGVAAVDLDGDGRLDLVYGNSEGPHRLWIQTPSGIFKNVAPPELVRPSRIRTVIAADFDNDGYPELFFNNIGEPNRLFGWRSGRWQAIDIGEAAEPQGLGTGAAVADVDGDGRLELLIAHGESGAQPLSFYRPLANANNWLRVLPLTRQGSPARGALVRLITPTRTQICPIDAGSGYLCQMEPVAHFGLGSETLVKEIQIQWPDGKQLQVARPPVNQLLRIPYPG
;
A
#
# COMPACT_ATOMS: atom_id res chain seq x y z
N MET A 1 14.12 3.13 17.61
CA MET A 1 12.73 3.32 17.16
C MET A 1 11.90 2.06 17.46
N PHE A 2 12.29 0.86 17.02
CA PHE A 2 11.49 -0.36 17.12
C PHE A 2 12.05 -1.39 18.09
N GLN A 3 11.14 -2.15 18.70
CA GLN A 3 11.42 -3.35 19.51
C GLN A 3 10.90 -4.58 18.76
N ASP A 4 11.64 -5.68 18.77
CA ASP A 4 11.22 -6.96 18.21
C ASP A 4 10.13 -7.60 19.10
N CYS A 5 8.99 -7.85 18.47
CA CYS A 5 7.83 -8.52 19.04
C CYS A 5 7.43 -9.77 18.24
N SER A 6 8.34 -10.34 17.45
CA SER A 6 8.06 -11.50 16.59
C SER A 6 7.62 -12.74 17.38
N SER A 7 7.92 -12.80 18.67
CA SER A 7 7.39 -13.83 19.58
C SER A 7 5.86 -13.79 19.77
N LEU A 8 5.21 -12.69 19.39
CA LEU A 8 3.74 -12.56 19.38
C LEU A 8 3.10 -13.26 18.17
N LEU A 9 3.87 -13.64 17.15
CA LEU A 9 3.39 -14.51 16.07
C LEU A 9 3.29 -15.93 16.60
N GLN A 10 2.07 -16.42 16.85
CA GLN A 10 1.82 -17.71 17.52
C GLN A 10 2.45 -18.89 16.77
N PHE A 11 2.47 -18.85 15.44
CA PHE A 11 3.12 -19.84 14.60
C PHE A 11 3.92 -19.12 13.51
N ASN A 12 5.25 -19.21 13.57
CA ASN A 12 6.12 -18.43 12.69
C ASN A 12 7.35 -19.23 12.22
N PRO A 13 7.18 -20.36 11.53
CA PRO A 13 8.31 -21.11 10.99
C PRO A 13 8.94 -20.36 9.81
N PRO A 14 10.24 -20.57 9.55
CA PRO A 14 10.89 -20.06 8.36
C PRO A 14 10.16 -20.53 7.09
N ALA A 15 9.80 -19.57 6.22
CA ALA A 15 9.18 -19.83 4.92
C ALA A 15 9.59 -18.73 3.93
N LEU A 16 9.12 -18.82 2.68
CA LEU A 16 9.28 -17.78 1.69
C LEU A 16 8.02 -16.94 1.66
N PHE A 17 8.08 -15.72 2.17
CA PHE A 17 7.00 -14.76 2.16
C PHE A 17 7.35 -13.54 1.30
N TYR A 18 6.32 -12.85 0.77
CA TYR A 18 6.51 -11.68 -0.08
C TYR A 18 5.57 -10.53 0.32
N GLY A 19 4.57 -10.23 -0.48
CA GLY A 19 3.67 -9.10 -0.25
C GLY A 19 2.79 -9.25 0.98
N VAL A 20 2.39 -8.13 1.54
CA VAL A 20 1.47 -8.05 2.68
C VAL A 20 0.39 -7.01 2.37
N ALA A 21 -0.88 -7.35 2.61
CA ALA A 21 -1.98 -6.39 2.61
C ALA A 21 -2.69 -6.36 3.95
N VAL A 22 -3.16 -5.17 4.32
CA VAL A 22 -3.96 -4.96 5.54
C VAL A 22 -5.41 -4.75 5.11
N CYS A 23 -6.29 -5.67 5.51
CA CYS A 23 -7.71 -5.69 5.12
C CYS A 23 -8.55 -6.47 6.13
N ASP A 24 -9.85 -6.23 6.16
CA ASP A 24 -10.82 -6.91 7.03
C ASP A 24 -11.26 -8.23 6.37
N VAL A 25 -10.51 -9.31 6.60
CA VAL A 25 -10.72 -10.61 5.94
C VAL A 25 -11.89 -11.38 6.55
N ASP A 26 -12.08 -11.31 7.87
CA ASP A 26 -13.18 -12.01 8.57
C ASP A 26 -14.43 -11.13 8.80
N ARG A 27 -14.38 -9.85 8.39
CA ARG A 27 -15.49 -8.89 8.38
C ARG A 27 -16.04 -8.54 9.76
N ASP A 28 -15.18 -8.54 10.74
CA ASP A 28 -15.55 -8.10 12.08
C ASP A 28 -15.27 -6.61 12.33
N GLY A 29 -14.66 -5.96 11.34
CA GLY A 29 -14.31 -4.54 11.36
C GLY A 29 -12.94 -4.24 11.94
N ALA A 30 -12.17 -5.22 12.41
CA ALA A 30 -10.76 -5.10 12.65
C ALA A 30 -9.98 -5.51 11.38
N PHE A 31 -8.72 -5.15 11.28
CA PHE A 31 -7.94 -5.49 10.10
C PHE A 31 -6.95 -6.62 10.39
N GLU A 32 -6.83 -7.54 9.44
CA GLU A 32 -5.85 -8.60 9.42
C GLU A 32 -4.71 -8.26 8.47
N LEU A 33 -3.59 -8.96 8.67
CA LEU A 33 -2.44 -8.93 7.78
C LEU A 33 -2.48 -10.19 6.89
N PHE A 34 -2.88 -10.01 5.62
CA PHE A 34 -2.76 -11.07 4.61
C PHE A 34 -1.32 -11.11 4.10
N VAL A 35 -0.64 -12.24 4.24
CA VAL A 35 0.77 -12.44 3.86
C VAL A 35 0.87 -13.46 2.75
N CYS A 36 1.48 -13.08 1.62
CA CYS A 36 1.67 -13.95 0.47
C CYS A 36 2.73 -15.02 0.71
N GLY A 37 2.36 -16.30 0.61
CA GLY A 37 3.25 -17.46 0.69
C GLY A 37 3.76 -17.91 -0.68
N PHE A 38 5.08 -17.99 -0.86
CA PHE A 38 5.70 -18.46 -2.09
C PHE A 38 6.12 -19.92 -1.95
N ARG A 39 5.48 -20.82 -2.71
CA ARG A 39 5.62 -22.29 -2.58
C ARG A 39 5.18 -22.83 -1.22
N GLY A 40 4.26 -22.14 -0.58
CA GLY A 40 3.67 -22.48 0.70
C GLY A 40 2.36 -21.74 0.88
N PRO A 41 1.65 -21.95 1.99
CA PRO A 41 0.36 -21.31 2.23
C PRO A 41 0.53 -19.80 2.44
N ASN A 42 -0.44 -19.03 1.93
CA ASN A 42 -0.66 -17.67 2.42
C ASN A 42 -1.05 -17.71 3.89
N ARG A 43 -1.00 -16.57 4.56
CA ARG A 43 -1.43 -16.41 5.96
C ARG A 43 -2.39 -15.25 6.10
N VAL A 44 -3.26 -15.36 7.12
CA VAL A 44 -4.17 -14.30 7.55
C VAL A 44 -3.96 -14.10 9.05
N LEU A 45 -3.18 -13.10 9.41
CA LEU A 45 -2.76 -12.88 10.80
C LEU A 45 -3.68 -11.86 11.48
N LYS A 46 -4.38 -12.29 12.51
CA LYS A 46 -5.29 -11.49 13.33
C LYS A 46 -4.79 -11.35 14.75
N TRP A 47 -4.91 -10.14 15.29
CA TRP A 47 -4.67 -9.88 16.72
C TRP A 47 -5.85 -10.38 17.58
N ASN A 48 -5.58 -11.27 18.51
CA ASN A 48 -6.61 -11.84 19.40
C ASN A 48 -6.63 -11.23 20.80
N GLY A 49 -5.94 -10.10 21.00
CA GLY A 49 -5.76 -9.47 22.32
C GLY A 49 -4.47 -9.87 23.03
N GLN A 50 -3.74 -10.87 22.56
CA GLN A 50 -2.50 -11.38 23.17
C GLN A 50 -1.42 -11.72 22.14
N ALA A 51 -1.80 -12.22 20.99
CA ALA A 51 -0.90 -12.66 19.94
C ALA A 51 -1.53 -12.51 18.55
N LEU A 52 -0.71 -12.56 17.51
CA LEU A 52 -1.14 -12.72 16.14
C LEU A 52 -1.36 -14.19 15.83
N VAL A 53 -2.61 -14.55 15.57
CA VAL A 53 -3.05 -15.92 15.22
C VAL A 53 -3.34 -16.01 13.74
N ASP A 54 -3.09 -17.15 13.12
CA ASP A 54 -3.37 -17.41 11.71
C ASP A 54 -4.79 -17.94 11.55
N LEU A 55 -5.63 -17.18 10.83
CA LEU A 55 -7.04 -17.51 10.56
C LEU A 55 -7.26 -18.07 9.14
N VAL A 56 -6.18 -18.29 8.38
CA VAL A 56 -6.30 -18.68 6.96
C VAL A 56 -7.08 -19.98 6.79
N ASP A 57 -8.08 -19.99 5.89
CA ASP A 57 -8.77 -21.20 5.45
C ASP A 57 -8.05 -21.85 4.25
N ASP A 58 -8.47 -23.04 3.84
CA ASP A 58 -7.85 -23.77 2.73
C ASP A 58 -7.91 -23.03 1.40
N THR A 59 -8.92 -22.19 1.18
CA THR A 59 -9.09 -21.43 -0.06
C THR A 59 -8.09 -20.28 -0.14
N LEU A 60 -8.02 -19.47 0.91
CA LEU A 60 -7.09 -18.35 0.98
C LEU A 60 -5.64 -18.81 1.16
N ALA A 61 -5.41 -19.94 1.82
CA ALA A 61 -4.08 -20.53 1.96
C ALA A 61 -3.44 -20.81 0.60
N ASP A 62 -4.21 -21.26 -0.40
CA ASP A 62 -3.80 -21.55 -1.80
C ASP A 62 -2.39 -22.17 -1.91
N ALA A 63 -2.09 -23.14 -1.03
CA ALA A 63 -0.74 -23.62 -0.73
C ALA A 63 0.02 -24.21 -1.94
N GLY A 64 -0.66 -24.52 -3.03
CA GLY A 64 -0.09 -25.02 -4.28
C GLY A 64 0.44 -23.92 -5.23
N ARG A 65 0.43 -22.67 -4.80
CA ARG A 65 0.74 -21.51 -5.64
C ARG A 65 2.03 -20.79 -5.21
N MET A 66 2.31 -19.69 -5.90
CA MET A 66 3.50 -18.87 -5.71
C MET A 66 3.07 -17.42 -5.58
N ALA A 67 2.36 -17.10 -4.50
CA ALA A 67 1.88 -15.76 -4.24
C ALA A 67 3.04 -14.82 -3.93
N ILE A 68 3.01 -13.63 -4.52
CA ILE A 68 4.06 -12.62 -4.32
C ILE A 68 3.52 -11.25 -3.96
N GLY A 69 2.27 -10.92 -4.25
CA GLY A 69 1.71 -9.60 -3.97
C GLY A 69 0.20 -9.68 -3.81
N VAL A 70 -0.36 -8.72 -3.10
CA VAL A 70 -1.79 -8.68 -2.78
C VAL A 70 -2.29 -7.26 -2.64
N ALA A 71 -3.53 -7.03 -3.06
CA ALA A 71 -4.30 -5.83 -2.74
C ALA A 71 -5.75 -6.20 -2.47
N ALA A 72 -6.40 -5.44 -1.61
CA ALA A 72 -7.81 -5.53 -1.29
C ALA A 72 -8.58 -4.34 -1.87
N GLY A 73 -9.85 -4.53 -2.22
CA GLY A 73 -10.73 -3.48 -2.69
C GLY A 73 -12.11 -4.03 -3.03
N ASP A 74 -13.14 -3.27 -2.74
CA ASP A 74 -14.56 -3.62 -3.01
C ASP A 74 -14.81 -3.63 -4.53
N PHE A 75 -14.63 -4.80 -5.14
CA PHE A 75 -14.62 -5.00 -6.59
C PHE A 75 -16.03 -5.10 -7.18
N ASP A 76 -16.94 -5.69 -6.45
CA ASP A 76 -18.31 -5.88 -6.91
C ASP A 76 -19.30 -4.85 -6.36
N GLY A 77 -18.92 -4.09 -5.35
CA GLY A 77 -19.71 -3.01 -4.75
C GLY A 77 -20.68 -3.50 -3.68
N ASP A 78 -20.37 -4.60 -3.01
CA ASP A 78 -21.21 -5.17 -1.94
C ASP A 78 -20.89 -4.63 -0.54
N GLY A 79 -19.83 -3.84 -0.41
CA GLY A 79 -19.36 -3.23 0.85
C GLY A 79 -18.30 -4.04 1.58
N GLN A 80 -17.77 -5.10 0.96
CA GLN A 80 -16.65 -5.89 1.45
C GLN A 80 -15.49 -5.79 0.46
N GLU A 81 -14.29 -6.13 0.89
CA GLU A 81 -13.13 -6.08 0.01
C GLU A 81 -12.81 -7.49 -0.53
N GLU A 82 -12.68 -7.60 -1.86
CA GLU A 82 -12.08 -8.75 -2.54
C GLU A 82 -10.57 -8.67 -2.46
N LEU A 83 -9.91 -9.84 -2.56
CA LEU A 83 -8.46 -9.98 -2.51
C LEU A 83 -7.90 -10.38 -3.87
N TYR A 84 -7.18 -9.47 -4.53
CA TYR A 84 -6.40 -9.81 -5.72
C TYR A 84 -5.02 -10.28 -5.30
N VAL A 85 -4.69 -11.55 -5.57
CA VAL A 85 -3.39 -12.16 -5.23
C VAL A 85 -2.60 -12.47 -6.49
N LEU A 86 -1.45 -11.81 -6.62
CA LEU A 86 -0.48 -12.05 -7.70
C LEU A 86 0.25 -13.36 -7.48
N ASN A 87 0.22 -14.24 -8.47
CA ASN A 87 1.00 -15.48 -8.50
C ASN A 87 2.04 -15.46 -9.62
N THR A 88 3.24 -15.97 -9.39
CA THR A 88 4.24 -16.11 -10.45
C THR A 88 5.23 -17.22 -10.18
N ASP A 89 5.54 -18.01 -11.21
CA ASP A 89 6.59 -19.02 -11.23
C ASP A 89 7.77 -18.62 -12.13
N THR A 90 7.77 -17.37 -12.60
CA THR A 90 8.82 -16.83 -13.48
C THR A 90 9.18 -15.40 -13.10
N PHE A 91 10.40 -14.99 -13.46
CA PHE A 91 10.85 -13.62 -13.23
C PHE A 91 10.11 -12.60 -14.09
N GLY A 92 9.78 -12.93 -15.32
CA GLY A 92 9.07 -12.01 -16.23
C GLY A 92 8.44 -12.74 -17.41
N GLY A 93 7.57 -12.05 -18.13
CA GLY A 93 6.86 -12.62 -19.28
C GLY A 93 5.80 -13.65 -18.87
N ARG A 94 5.57 -14.65 -19.72
CA ARG A 94 4.49 -15.63 -19.54
C ARG A 94 4.77 -16.58 -18.37
N LYS A 95 3.77 -16.74 -17.49
CA LYS A 95 3.76 -17.64 -16.33
C LYS A 95 2.74 -18.78 -16.50
N ARG A 96 2.86 -19.84 -15.69
CA ARG A 96 1.92 -20.97 -15.67
C ARG A 96 0.80 -20.75 -14.68
N PHE A 97 1.11 -20.19 -13.51
CA PHE A 97 0.13 -19.94 -12.46
C PHE A 97 -0.51 -18.57 -12.66
N GLY A 98 -1.81 -18.56 -12.99
CA GLY A 98 -2.60 -17.33 -13.02
C GLY A 98 -2.78 -16.72 -11.64
N ASP A 99 -3.12 -15.44 -11.62
CA ASP A 99 -3.48 -14.73 -10.40
C ASP A 99 -4.80 -15.25 -9.82
N ARG A 100 -5.13 -14.84 -8.61
CA ARG A 100 -6.39 -15.11 -7.94
C ARG A 100 -7.14 -13.81 -7.68
N LEU A 101 -8.44 -13.89 -7.70
CA LEU A 101 -9.34 -12.85 -7.22
C LEU A 101 -10.35 -13.52 -6.30
N PHE A 102 -10.11 -13.44 -5.01
CA PHE A 102 -10.96 -14.06 -4.00
C PHE A 102 -12.08 -13.12 -3.59
N ASP A 103 -13.29 -13.63 -3.68
CA ASP A 103 -14.53 -12.99 -3.27
C ASP A 103 -15.22 -13.84 -2.21
N TRP A 104 -15.80 -13.19 -1.20
CA TRP A 104 -16.57 -13.87 -0.17
C TRP A 104 -18.03 -14.01 -0.55
N GLN A 105 -18.48 -15.21 -0.81
CA GLN A 105 -19.85 -15.50 -1.20
C GLN A 105 -20.71 -15.98 0.01
N GLY A 106 -20.78 -15.16 1.04
CA GLY A 106 -21.65 -15.33 2.21
C GLY A 106 -21.25 -16.45 3.19
N SER A 107 -20.56 -17.48 2.75
CA SER A 107 -20.13 -18.61 3.60
C SER A 107 -18.74 -19.15 3.29
N ARG A 108 -18.14 -18.75 2.20
CA ARG A 108 -16.80 -19.20 1.75
C ARG A 108 -16.18 -18.22 0.78
N TRP A 109 -14.87 -18.23 0.72
CA TRP A 109 -14.10 -17.58 -0.33
C TRP A 109 -14.21 -18.35 -1.64
N VAL A 110 -14.32 -17.63 -2.75
CA VAL A 110 -14.38 -18.17 -4.12
C VAL A 110 -13.39 -17.41 -4.99
N ASP A 111 -12.53 -18.11 -5.72
CA ASP A 111 -11.68 -17.49 -6.73
C ASP A 111 -12.50 -17.19 -7.99
N LEU A 112 -12.76 -15.92 -8.26
CA LEU A 112 -13.55 -15.48 -9.40
C LEU A 112 -12.91 -15.83 -10.76
N PHE A 113 -11.57 -15.90 -10.86
CA PHE A 113 -10.90 -16.35 -12.08
C PHE A 113 -11.09 -17.85 -12.34
N SER A 114 -11.46 -18.66 -11.33
CA SER A 114 -11.74 -20.06 -11.52
C SER A 114 -13.09 -20.32 -12.18
N LEU A 115 -13.98 -19.34 -12.20
CA LEU A 115 -15.29 -19.45 -12.82
C LEU A 115 -15.17 -19.56 -14.35
N PRO A 116 -15.94 -20.46 -15.01
CA PRO A 116 -15.79 -20.72 -16.44
C PRO A 116 -15.87 -19.47 -17.34
N HIS A 117 -16.71 -18.50 -16.99
CA HIS A 117 -16.90 -17.27 -17.75
C HIS A 117 -15.80 -16.21 -17.55
N ASN A 118 -14.88 -16.41 -16.59
CA ASN A 118 -13.78 -15.49 -16.28
C ASN A 118 -12.39 -16.03 -16.66
N GLN A 119 -12.29 -17.28 -17.14
CA GLN A 119 -11.00 -17.91 -17.44
C GLN A 119 -10.17 -17.17 -18.50
N ASP A 120 -10.84 -16.54 -19.46
CA ASP A 120 -10.17 -15.77 -20.53
C ASP A 120 -9.58 -14.44 -20.03
N ALA A 121 -10.04 -13.94 -18.88
CA ALA A 121 -9.51 -12.73 -18.25
C ALA A 121 -8.25 -13.00 -17.41
N LEU A 122 -7.89 -14.26 -17.16
CA LEU A 122 -6.80 -14.65 -16.27
C LEU A 122 -5.46 -14.02 -16.67
N ASN A 123 -4.80 -13.33 -15.73
CA ASN A 123 -3.46 -12.78 -15.96
C ASN A 123 -2.42 -13.91 -16.00
N LEU A 124 -1.88 -14.16 -17.18
CA LEU A 124 -0.79 -15.12 -17.42
C LEU A 124 0.55 -14.43 -17.70
N THR A 125 0.69 -13.17 -17.30
CA THR A 125 1.98 -12.43 -17.29
C THR A 125 2.45 -12.26 -15.85
N ALA A 126 3.76 -12.31 -15.62
CA ALA A 126 4.35 -12.12 -14.31
C ALA A 126 4.03 -10.72 -13.75
N GLY A 127 3.07 -10.62 -12.84
CA GLY A 127 2.76 -9.40 -12.10
C GLY A 127 3.84 -9.09 -11.05
N ARG A 128 4.02 -7.80 -10.72
CA ARG A 128 5.02 -7.35 -9.73
C ARG A 128 4.48 -6.40 -8.69
N SER A 129 3.35 -5.79 -8.91
CA SER A 129 2.55 -5.09 -7.90
C SER A 129 1.10 -5.00 -8.38
N VAL A 130 0.21 -4.83 -7.44
CA VAL A 130 -1.21 -4.63 -7.66
C VAL A 130 -1.70 -3.53 -6.73
N ALA A 131 -2.61 -2.69 -7.22
CA ALA A 131 -3.31 -1.67 -6.44
C ALA A 131 -4.79 -1.67 -6.84
N CYS A 132 -5.69 -1.36 -5.90
CA CYS A 132 -7.07 -1.12 -6.26
C CYS A 132 -7.27 0.32 -6.75
N VAL A 133 -8.15 0.53 -7.71
CA VAL A 133 -8.37 1.83 -8.38
C VAL A 133 -9.86 2.03 -8.64
N ASP A 134 -10.44 3.05 -8.03
CA ASP A 134 -11.77 3.54 -8.38
C ASP A 134 -11.65 4.66 -9.43
N ARG A 135 -11.60 4.30 -10.71
CA ARG A 135 -11.38 5.28 -11.78
C ARG A 135 -12.53 6.24 -12.01
N PHE A 136 -13.73 5.91 -11.53
CA PHE A 136 -14.92 6.73 -11.70
C PHE A 136 -15.37 7.45 -10.41
N GLY A 137 -14.80 7.10 -9.24
CA GLY A 137 -15.22 7.64 -7.96
C GLY A 137 -16.55 7.08 -7.47
N GLN A 138 -16.84 5.81 -7.73
CA GLN A 138 -18.16 5.21 -7.42
C GLN A 138 -18.14 4.33 -6.14
N GLY A 139 -16.97 4.20 -5.49
CA GLY A 139 -16.76 3.31 -4.35
C GLY A 139 -16.68 1.84 -4.76
N ARG A 140 -16.46 1.57 -6.03
CA ARG A 140 -16.26 0.25 -6.62
C ARG A 140 -14.92 0.24 -7.34
N TYR A 141 -14.09 -0.72 -7.00
CA TYR A 141 -12.68 -0.72 -7.40
C TYR A 141 -12.41 -1.71 -8.53
N GLY A 142 -11.51 -1.34 -9.43
CA GLY A 142 -10.79 -2.28 -10.28
C GLY A 142 -9.43 -2.61 -9.65
N PHE A 143 -8.74 -3.64 -10.18
CA PHE A 143 -7.37 -3.96 -9.79
C PHE A 143 -6.40 -3.67 -10.93
N PHE A 144 -5.51 -2.71 -10.69
CA PHE A 144 -4.43 -2.37 -11.61
C PHE A 144 -3.20 -3.22 -11.32
N VAL A 145 -2.69 -3.92 -12.34
CA VAL A 145 -1.57 -4.85 -12.22
C VAL A 145 -0.38 -4.37 -13.04
N ALA A 146 0.74 -4.11 -12.36
CA ALA A 146 2.02 -3.85 -13.01
C ALA A 146 2.70 -5.17 -13.40
N ASN A 147 2.61 -5.53 -14.67
CA ASN A 147 3.26 -6.71 -15.22
C ASN A 147 4.72 -6.45 -15.59
N TYR A 148 5.55 -7.48 -15.56
CA TYR A 148 6.94 -7.45 -16.01
C TYR A 148 7.10 -8.24 -17.32
N GLY A 149 7.43 -7.52 -18.40
CA GLY A 149 7.58 -8.10 -19.75
C GLY A 149 6.27 -8.44 -20.45
N GLY A 150 5.21 -7.73 -20.11
CA GLY A 150 3.91 -7.78 -20.76
C GLY A 150 3.06 -6.55 -20.43
N PRO A 151 1.89 -6.39 -21.03
CA PRO A 151 1.06 -5.21 -20.80
C PRO A 151 0.55 -5.16 -19.36
N MET A 152 0.52 -3.95 -18.78
CA MET A 152 -0.21 -3.66 -17.54
C MET A 152 -1.69 -3.99 -17.77
N ARG A 153 -2.40 -4.36 -16.70
CA ARG A 153 -3.81 -4.73 -16.71
C ARG A 153 -4.59 -3.84 -15.75
N LEU A 154 -5.86 -3.63 -16.05
CA LEU A 154 -6.84 -3.06 -15.15
C LEU A 154 -8.10 -3.91 -15.22
N TYR A 155 -8.34 -4.68 -14.17
CA TYR A 155 -9.49 -5.56 -14.10
C TYR A 155 -10.66 -4.86 -13.42
N GLU A 156 -11.82 -4.91 -14.06
CA GLU A 156 -13.09 -4.44 -13.50
C GLU A 156 -14.18 -5.47 -13.73
N LEU A 157 -15.23 -5.43 -12.91
CA LEU A 157 -16.41 -6.24 -13.09
C LEU A 157 -17.37 -5.56 -14.07
N SER A 158 -17.67 -6.21 -15.19
CA SER A 158 -18.64 -5.72 -16.16
C SER A 158 -20.08 -5.83 -15.65
N SER A 159 -21.03 -5.20 -16.34
CA SER A 159 -22.45 -5.29 -16.02
C SER A 159 -23.02 -6.72 -16.05
N GLY A 160 -22.31 -7.65 -16.71
CA GLY A 160 -22.67 -9.07 -16.76
C GLY A 160 -21.97 -9.91 -15.68
N GLN A 161 -21.39 -9.30 -14.66
CA GLN A 161 -20.57 -9.95 -13.62
C GLN A 161 -19.38 -10.76 -14.18
N MET A 162 -18.87 -10.37 -15.33
CA MET A 162 -17.65 -10.93 -15.92
C MET A 162 -16.48 -9.99 -15.67
N ILE A 163 -15.33 -10.57 -15.32
CA ILE A 163 -14.08 -9.82 -15.19
C ILE A 163 -13.62 -9.38 -16.59
N ALA A 164 -13.36 -8.10 -16.76
CA ALA A 164 -12.85 -7.51 -17.99
C ALA A 164 -11.52 -6.80 -17.75
N ASP A 165 -10.55 -6.97 -18.66
CA ASP A 165 -9.36 -6.12 -18.69
C ASP A 165 -9.66 -4.85 -19.48
N VAL A 166 -9.85 -3.76 -18.78
CA VAL A 166 -10.16 -2.44 -19.35
C VAL A 166 -8.92 -1.55 -19.51
N ALA A 167 -7.70 -2.06 -19.28
CA ALA A 167 -6.47 -1.28 -19.41
C ALA A 167 -6.26 -0.66 -20.81
N PRO A 168 -6.59 -1.35 -21.94
CA PRO A 168 -6.51 -0.73 -23.26
C PRO A 168 -7.46 0.45 -23.44
N GLU A 169 -8.69 0.29 -23.00
CA GLU A 169 -9.75 1.31 -23.03
C GLU A 169 -9.40 2.50 -22.12
N ALA A 170 -8.90 2.22 -20.92
CA ALA A 170 -8.48 3.22 -19.95
C ALA A 170 -7.16 3.94 -20.34
N GLY A 171 -6.42 3.45 -21.35
CA GLY A 171 -5.16 4.05 -21.79
C GLY A 171 -3.94 3.74 -20.93
N VAL A 172 -3.99 2.66 -20.13
CA VAL A 172 -2.92 2.31 -19.16
C VAL A 172 -2.17 1.02 -19.49
N ASN A 173 -2.41 0.37 -20.61
CA ASN A 173 -1.86 -0.95 -21.00
C ASN A 173 -0.41 -0.90 -21.49
N ARG A 174 0.49 -0.24 -20.78
CA ARG A 174 1.92 -0.15 -21.17
C ARG A 174 2.66 -1.46 -20.94
N VAL A 175 3.58 -1.82 -21.83
CA VAL A 175 4.50 -2.95 -21.67
C VAL A 175 5.79 -2.44 -21.05
N THR A 176 6.15 -2.95 -19.88
CA THR A 176 7.30 -2.45 -19.13
C THR A 176 7.89 -3.50 -18.21
N GLY A 177 8.94 -3.13 -17.47
CA GLY A 177 9.46 -3.83 -16.30
C GLY A 177 8.79 -3.36 -15.01
N GLY A 178 7.45 -3.47 -14.93
CA GLY A 178 6.67 -2.94 -13.80
C GLY A 178 7.14 -3.43 -12.43
N ARG A 179 7.11 -2.53 -11.43
CA ARG A 179 7.49 -2.79 -10.04
C ARG A 179 6.47 -2.15 -9.08
N GLY A 180 6.88 -1.19 -8.26
CA GLY A 180 6.01 -0.55 -7.29
C GLY A 180 4.87 0.26 -7.90
N LEU A 181 3.78 0.38 -7.18
CA LEU A 181 2.60 1.16 -7.55
C LEU A 181 2.14 2.00 -6.37
N VAL A 182 1.57 3.18 -6.67
CA VAL A 182 0.63 3.87 -5.79
C VAL A 182 -0.57 4.33 -6.62
N ALA A 183 -1.78 4.22 -6.05
CA ALA A 183 -3.03 4.64 -6.67
C ALA A 183 -3.77 5.60 -5.73
N LEU A 184 -3.58 6.91 -5.92
CA LEU A 184 -3.99 7.97 -5.01
C LEU A 184 -4.25 9.27 -5.78
N PRO A 185 -4.95 10.26 -5.22
CA PRO A 185 -5.09 11.59 -5.84
C PRO A 185 -3.79 12.39 -5.75
N LEU A 186 -2.84 12.09 -6.66
CA LEU A 186 -1.50 12.71 -6.67
C LEU A 186 -1.50 14.09 -7.34
N VAL A 187 -2.06 14.19 -8.54
CA VAL A 187 -2.06 15.42 -9.37
C VAL A 187 -3.46 15.80 -9.85
N SER A 188 -4.41 14.89 -9.77
CA SER A 188 -5.83 15.15 -9.97
C SER A 188 -6.58 15.05 -8.63
N GLN A 189 -7.90 15.33 -8.64
CA GLN A 189 -8.75 15.11 -7.46
C GLN A 189 -9.32 13.69 -7.39
N ARG A 190 -8.88 12.80 -8.28
CA ARG A 190 -9.30 11.41 -8.41
C ARG A 190 -8.09 10.50 -8.23
N MET A 191 -8.33 9.20 -8.21
CA MET A 191 -7.22 8.25 -8.12
C MET A 191 -6.40 8.27 -9.42
N ASP A 192 -5.20 8.84 -9.35
CA ASP A 192 -4.13 8.71 -10.33
C ASP A 192 -3.33 7.45 -10.04
N ILE A 193 -2.52 6.98 -10.99
CA ILE A 193 -1.66 5.81 -10.80
C ILE A 193 -0.21 6.20 -11.10
N PHE A 194 0.67 6.08 -10.12
CA PHE A 194 2.10 6.18 -10.35
C PHE A 194 2.71 4.77 -10.33
N ALA A 195 3.37 4.40 -11.42
CA ALA A 195 3.96 3.09 -11.64
C ALA A 195 5.47 3.22 -11.80
N VAL A 196 6.21 2.64 -10.85
CA VAL A 196 7.67 2.59 -10.86
C VAL A 196 8.14 1.37 -11.65
N ASN A 197 9.15 1.54 -12.49
CA ASN A 197 9.66 0.50 -13.38
C ASN A 197 11.12 0.16 -13.11
N GLU A 198 11.50 -1.10 -13.33
CA GLU A 198 12.87 -1.57 -13.25
C GLU A 198 13.65 -1.29 -14.53
N GLN A 199 12.96 -1.27 -15.64
CA GLN A 199 13.55 -0.98 -16.96
C GLN A 199 12.64 -0.02 -17.70
N GLY A 200 13.22 1.07 -18.20
CA GLY A 200 12.50 2.13 -18.88
C GLY A 200 11.91 3.16 -17.91
N PRO A 201 11.15 4.13 -18.44
CA PRO A 201 10.63 5.23 -17.62
C PRO A 201 9.54 4.76 -16.63
N ASN A 202 9.41 5.48 -15.52
CA ASN A 202 8.22 5.43 -14.68
C ASN A 202 7.05 6.07 -15.41
N PHE A 203 5.82 5.71 -15.02
CA PHE A 203 4.59 6.30 -15.54
C PHE A 203 3.77 6.98 -14.45
N LEU A 204 3.21 8.13 -14.79
CA LEU A 204 2.16 8.77 -14.01
C LEU A 204 0.91 8.90 -14.87
N PHE A 205 -0.06 8.07 -14.63
CA PHE A 205 -1.35 8.09 -15.30
C PHE A 205 -2.31 9.00 -14.53
N ARG A 206 -2.51 10.22 -15.04
CA ARG A 206 -3.46 11.19 -14.50
C ARG A 206 -4.87 10.81 -14.88
N ASN A 207 -5.76 10.67 -13.92
CA ASN A 207 -7.18 10.38 -14.14
C ASN A 207 -7.89 11.61 -14.73
N ARG A 208 -8.53 11.45 -15.89
CA ARG A 208 -9.26 12.51 -16.60
C ARG A 208 -10.70 12.71 -16.09
N GLY A 209 -11.20 11.79 -15.25
CA GLY A 209 -12.56 11.83 -14.71
C GLY A 209 -13.62 11.23 -15.62
N ASP A 210 -13.29 10.82 -16.82
CA ASP A 210 -14.14 10.14 -17.80
C ASP A 210 -13.89 8.63 -17.90
N GLY A 211 -13.07 8.10 -16.97
CA GLY A 211 -12.66 6.70 -16.95
C GLY A 211 -11.40 6.42 -17.77
N THR A 212 -10.80 7.43 -18.40
CA THR A 212 -9.51 7.32 -19.10
C THR A 212 -8.40 8.02 -18.35
N PHE A 213 -7.16 7.64 -18.65
CA PHE A 213 -5.97 8.20 -18.05
C PHE A 213 -5.05 8.80 -19.11
N GLU A 214 -4.26 9.78 -18.70
CA GLU A 214 -3.23 10.41 -19.51
C GLU A 214 -1.86 10.21 -18.85
N GLU A 215 -0.89 9.71 -19.60
CA GLU A 215 0.47 9.51 -19.11
C GLU A 215 1.23 10.84 -19.18
N ILE A 216 1.72 11.32 -18.04
CA ILE A 216 2.35 12.65 -17.89
C ILE A 216 3.69 12.62 -17.13
N ALA A 217 4.28 11.47 -16.82
CA ALA A 217 5.47 11.37 -15.96
C ALA A 217 6.64 12.21 -16.52
N ALA A 218 6.86 12.22 -17.83
CA ALA A 218 7.92 13.03 -18.44
C ALA A 218 7.67 14.53 -18.29
N GLU A 219 6.42 14.97 -18.40
CA GLU A 219 6.03 16.39 -18.30
C GLU A 219 6.24 16.94 -16.89
N VAL A 220 5.99 16.10 -15.86
CA VAL A 220 6.10 16.51 -14.45
C VAL A 220 7.43 16.14 -13.80
N GLY A 221 8.36 15.53 -14.55
CA GLY A 221 9.71 15.22 -14.09
C GLY A 221 9.90 13.88 -13.38
N LEU A 222 8.91 12.97 -13.42
CA LEU A 222 8.93 11.69 -12.71
C LEU A 222 9.39 10.47 -13.55
N ALA A 223 9.70 10.67 -14.83
CA ALA A 223 10.01 9.53 -15.73
C ALA A 223 11.23 8.71 -15.29
N ASP A 224 12.30 9.32 -14.78
CA ASP A 224 13.54 8.70 -14.23
C ASP A 224 14.01 7.45 -15.02
N PRO A 225 14.27 7.53 -16.33
CA PRO A 225 14.32 6.36 -17.23
C PRO A 225 15.57 5.50 -17.09
N GLY A 226 16.57 5.93 -16.34
CA GLY A 226 17.85 5.22 -16.17
C GLY A 226 17.94 4.39 -14.90
N GLU A 227 16.88 4.32 -14.11
CA GLU A 227 16.92 3.71 -12.79
C GLU A 227 16.14 2.38 -12.71
N HIS A 228 16.36 1.67 -11.60
CA HIS A 228 15.76 0.36 -11.34
C HIS A 228 14.80 0.42 -10.15
N GLY A 229 13.66 1.06 -10.36
CA GLY A 229 12.69 1.30 -9.30
C GLY A 229 12.14 0.03 -8.64
N ARG A 230 11.77 0.15 -7.34
CA ARG A 230 11.16 -0.91 -6.52
C ARG A 230 9.95 -0.35 -5.76
N GLY A 231 10.03 -0.31 -4.45
CA GLY A 231 8.95 0.18 -3.61
C GLY A 231 8.76 1.68 -3.69
N VAL A 232 7.52 2.12 -3.54
CA VAL A 232 7.11 3.54 -3.59
C VAL A 232 6.07 3.83 -2.50
N ALA A 233 6.15 5.03 -1.91
CA ALA A 233 5.14 5.56 -1.01
C ALA A 233 4.82 7.02 -1.40
N ALA A 234 3.59 7.44 -1.09
CA ALA A 234 3.14 8.81 -1.28
C ALA A 234 2.71 9.41 0.06
N VAL A 235 3.18 10.62 0.36
CA VAL A 235 2.94 11.30 1.63
C VAL A 235 3.24 12.79 1.47
N ASP A 236 2.62 13.65 2.26
CA ASP A 236 2.95 15.09 2.34
C ASP A 236 4.21 15.26 3.20
N LEU A 237 5.36 15.46 2.57
CA LEU A 237 6.67 15.47 3.26
C LEU A 237 7.10 16.85 3.75
N ASP A 238 6.61 17.93 3.14
CA ASP A 238 6.96 19.30 3.50
C ASP A 238 5.83 20.08 4.18
N GLY A 239 4.65 19.45 4.34
CA GLY A 239 3.48 20.00 5.03
C GLY A 239 2.74 21.06 4.21
N ASP A 240 2.88 21.05 2.89
CA ASP A 240 2.27 22.05 2.02
C ASP A 240 0.88 21.66 1.51
N GLY A 241 0.46 20.45 1.81
CA GLY A 241 -0.88 19.95 1.48
C GLY A 241 -0.98 19.28 0.12
N ARG A 242 0.14 18.92 -0.49
CA ARG A 242 0.23 18.08 -1.69
C ARG A 242 0.92 16.77 -1.35
N LEU A 243 0.59 15.71 -2.09
CA LEU A 243 1.28 14.44 -1.93
C LEU A 243 2.59 14.45 -2.70
N ASP A 244 3.64 14.08 -2.02
CA ASP A 244 4.99 13.87 -2.52
C ASP A 244 5.23 12.38 -2.74
N LEU A 245 6.35 12.03 -3.37
CA LEU A 245 6.71 10.65 -3.66
C LEU A 245 8.09 10.31 -3.11
N VAL A 246 8.20 9.16 -2.47
CA VAL A 246 9.48 8.55 -2.14
C VAL A 246 9.55 7.16 -2.73
N TYR A 247 10.62 6.83 -3.44
CA TYR A 247 10.82 5.48 -3.92
C TYR A 247 12.28 5.05 -3.91
N GLY A 248 12.45 3.73 -3.81
CA GLY A 248 13.74 3.08 -3.82
C GLY A 248 14.13 2.60 -5.21
N ASN A 249 15.37 2.81 -5.60
CA ASN A 249 15.99 2.20 -6.77
C ASN A 249 16.94 1.09 -6.34
N SER A 250 16.78 -0.11 -6.89
CA SER A 250 17.65 -1.25 -6.56
C SER A 250 19.06 -0.99 -7.04
N GLU A 251 20.02 -0.97 -6.10
CA GLU A 251 21.42 -0.68 -6.37
C GLU A 251 21.69 0.67 -7.04
N GLY A 252 20.66 1.54 -7.07
CA GLY A 252 20.67 2.90 -7.62
C GLY A 252 20.31 3.96 -6.58
N PRO A 253 20.43 5.26 -6.93
CA PRO A 253 20.13 6.35 -6.02
C PRO A 253 18.62 6.42 -5.73
N HIS A 254 18.25 6.38 -4.46
CA HIS A 254 16.85 6.53 -4.05
C HIS A 254 16.37 7.96 -4.27
N ARG A 255 15.05 8.16 -4.36
CA ARG A 255 14.41 9.43 -4.70
C ARG A 255 13.47 9.91 -3.61
N LEU A 256 13.45 11.21 -3.42
CA LEU A 256 12.47 11.94 -2.63
C LEU A 256 12.02 13.14 -3.48
N TRP A 257 10.79 13.06 -3.98
CA TRP A 257 10.25 14.04 -4.91
C TRP A 257 9.20 14.91 -4.22
N ILE A 258 9.44 16.21 -4.14
CA ILE A 258 8.47 17.19 -3.65
C ILE A 258 7.67 17.75 -4.83
N GLN A 259 6.34 17.73 -4.70
CA GLN A 259 5.43 18.31 -5.67
C GLN A 259 5.34 19.83 -5.50
N THR A 260 5.75 20.58 -6.51
CA THR A 260 5.65 22.05 -6.49
C THR A 260 4.21 22.52 -6.77
N PRO A 261 3.86 23.80 -6.45
CA PRO A 261 2.54 24.35 -6.78
C PRO A 261 2.19 24.34 -8.28
N SER A 262 3.18 24.21 -9.16
CA SER A 262 2.96 24.05 -10.60
C SER A 262 2.70 22.60 -11.04
N GLY A 263 2.66 21.64 -10.11
CA GLY A 263 2.48 20.21 -10.40
C GLY A 263 3.75 19.50 -10.90
N ILE A 264 4.91 20.18 -10.90
CA ILE A 264 6.20 19.58 -11.25
C ILE A 264 6.83 18.97 -10.00
N PHE A 265 7.42 17.79 -10.13
CA PHE A 265 8.15 17.16 -9.05
C PHE A 265 9.64 17.47 -9.09
N LYS A 266 10.24 17.75 -7.94
CA LYS A 266 11.68 18.04 -7.79
C LYS A 266 12.30 17.05 -6.82
N ASN A 267 13.37 16.38 -7.24
CA ASN A 267 14.13 15.51 -6.36
C ASN A 267 14.93 16.33 -5.35
N VAL A 268 14.63 16.13 -4.07
CA VAL A 268 15.29 16.80 -2.94
C VAL A 268 15.93 15.79 -1.97
N ALA A 269 16.13 14.55 -2.41
CA ALA A 269 16.69 13.49 -1.58
C ALA A 269 18.06 13.91 -1.02
N PRO A 270 18.25 13.86 0.32
CA PRO A 270 19.53 14.19 0.94
C PRO A 270 20.57 13.10 0.66
N PRO A 271 21.89 13.39 0.75
CA PRO A 271 22.95 12.45 0.41
C PRO A 271 22.86 11.10 1.14
N GLU A 272 22.39 11.08 2.38
CA GLU A 272 22.22 9.86 3.16
C GLU A 272 21.09 8.98 2.62
N LEU A 273 19.99 9.57 2.18
CA LEU A 273 18.85 8.85 1.58
C LEU A 273 19.19 8.36 0.17
N VAL A 274 19.86 9.18 -0.64
CA VAL A 274 20.27 8.84 -2.02
C VAL A 274 21.14 7.57 -2.09
N ARG A 275 21.86 7.24 -1.01
CA ARG A 275 22.80 6.14 -0.99
C ARG A 275 22.14 4.82 -1.43
N PRO A 276 22.64 4.15 -2.50
CA PRO A 276 22.11 2.92 -3.02
C PRO A 276 21.98 1.81 -1.97
N SER A 277 21.00 0.93 -2.15
CA SER A 277 20.85 -0.32 -1.40
C SER A 277 20.05 -1.35 -2.21
N ARG A 278 20.03 -2.58 -1.72
CA ARG A 278 19.20 -3.66 -2.29
C ARG A 278 17.75 -3.54 -1.81
N ILE A 279 17.16 -2.36 -2.03
CA ILE A 279 15.81 -2.00 -1.59
C ILE A 279 14.74 -2.93 -2.16
N ARG A 280 13.67 -3.16 -1.37
CA ARG A 280 12.42 -3.77 -1.80
C ARG A 280 11.25 -2.84 -1.53
N THR A 281 10.85 -2.67 -0.29
CA THR A 281 9.67 -1.88 0.08
C THR A 281 10.07 -0.54 0.68
N VAL A 282 9.32 0.51 0.35
CA VAL A 282 9.40 1.83 0.99
C VAL A 282 8.05 2.11 1.65
N ILE A 283 8.08 2.55 2.91
CA ILE A 283 6.90 2.93 3.68
C ILE A 283 7.11 4.34 4.23
N ALA A 284 6.05 5.14 4.20
CA ALA A 284 6.00 6.42 4.89
C ALA A 284 4.91 6.34 5.97
N ALA A 285 5.29 6.46 7.24
CA ALA A 285 4.37 6.38 8.37
C ALA A 285 4.94 7.13 9.58
N ASP A 286 4.07 7.70 10.40
CA ASP A 286 4.43 8.38 11.65
C ASP A 286 4.48 7.35 12.78
N PHE A 287 5.66 6.75 13.00
CA PHE A 287 5.84 5.66 13.97
C PHE A 287 5.95 6.14 15.42
N ASP A 288 6.38 7.37 15.65
CA ASP A 288 6.51 7.91 17.01
C ASP A 288 5.41 8.92 17.40
N ASN A 289 4.41 9.08 16.53
CA ASN A 289 3.28 9.98 16.71
C ASN A 289 3.68 11.46 16.94
N ASP A 290 4.84 11.90 16.41
CA ASP A 290 5.27 13.29 16.53
C ASP A 290 4.64 14.21 15.46
N GLY A 291 3.96 13.60 14.48
CA GLY A 291 3.25 14.21 13.37
C GLY A 291 4.10 14.49 12.14
N TYR A 292 5.29 13.92 12.07
CA TYR A 292 6.14 13.93 10.88
C TYR A 292 6.41 12.48 10.48
N PRO A 293 5.97 12.05 9.29
CA PRO A 293 6.16 10.66 8.88
C PRO A 293 7.64 10.32 8.75
N GLU A 294 8.01 9.16 9.23
CA GLU A 294 9.29 8.53 8.93
C GLU A 294 9.21 7.77 7.61
N LEU A 295 10.38 7.61 6.97
CA LEU A 295 10.57 6.84 5.76
C LEU A 295 11.33 5.56 6.06
N PHE A 296 10.65 4.43 6.02
CA PHE A 296 11.24 3.11 6.23
C PHE A 296 11.63 2.47 4.89
N PHE A 297 12.88 2.00 4.81
CA PHE A 297 13.47 1.34 3.64
C PHE A 297 13.78 -0.10 3.98
N ASN A 298 12.97 -1.03 3.46
CA ASN A 298 13.15 -2.48 3.64
C ASN A 298 14.15 -3.02 2.61
N ASN A 299 15.26 -3.57 3.06
CA ASN A 299 16.34 -4.08 2.23
C ASN A 299 16.42 -5.61 2.28
N ILE A 300 17.06 -6.22 1.26
CA ILE A 300 17.32 -7.65 1.23
C ILE A 300 18.82 -7.93 1.41
N GLY A 301 19.18 -8.62 2.50
CA GLY A 301 20.57 -8.98 2.84
C GLY A 301 21.44 -7.78 3.20
N GLU A 302 20.85 -6.66 3.54
CA GLU A 302 21.48 -5.43 4.01
C GLU A 302 20.61 -4.81 5.12
N PRO A 303 21.17 -3.98 6.02
CA PRO A 303 20.37 -3.33 7.05
C PRO A 303 19.22 -2.51 6.48
N ASN A 304 18.04 -2.64 7.07
CA ASN A 304 16.94 -1.72 6.87
C ASN A 304 17.34 -0.32 7.34
N ARG A 305 16.72 0.71 6.76
CA ARG A 305 17.02 2.12 7.10
C ARG A 305 15.75 2.86 7.45
N LEU A 306 15.89 3.82 8.36
CA LEU A 306 14.80 4.72 8.73
C LEU A 306 15.31 6.17 8.65
N PHE A 307 14.51 7.03 8.03
CA PHE A 307 14.79 8.46 7.91
C PHE A 307 13.63 9.24 8.51
N GLY A 308 13.93 10.29 9.24
CA GLY A 308 12.94 11.19 9.83
C GLY A 308 13.29 12.65 9.58
N TRP A 309 12.26 13.49 9.58
CA TRP A 309 12.42 14.93 9.56
C TRP A 309 12.75 15.42 10.97
N ARG A 310 14.00 15.79 11.21
CA ARG A 310 14.48 16.22 12.54
C ARG A 310 15.31 17.49 12.39
N SER A 311 15.02 18.50 13.23
CA SER A 311 15.75 19.78 13.23
C SER A 311 15.79 20.46 11.85
N GLY A 312 14.70 20.40 11.09
CA GLY A 312 14.57 21.08 9.80
C GLY A 312 15.26 20.38 8.61
N ARG A 313 15.60 19.10 8.75
CA ARG A 313 16.21 18.30 7.66
C ARG A 313 15.88 16.81 7.78
N TRP A 314 15.90 16.13 6.65
CA TRP A 314 15.88 14.68 6.59
C TRP A 314 17.21 14.09 7.07
N GLN A 315 17.17 13.13 7.95
CA GLN A 315 18.37 12.44 8.45
C GLN A 315 18.05 10.99 8.83
N ALA A 316 19.04 10.13 8.76
CA ALA A 316 18.93 8.76 9.27
C ALA A 316 18.69 8.80 10.78
N ILE A 317 17.78 7.96 11.26
CA ILE A 317 17.46 7.78 12.67
C ILE A 317 17.69 6.33 13.09
N ASP A 318 17.97 6.11 14.38
CA ASP A 318 18.17 4.78 14.91
C ASP A 318 16.87 3.97 14.82
N ILE A 319 16.90 2.96 13.97
CA ILE A 319 15.78 2.08 13.70
C ILE A 319 15.56 1.04 14.83
N GLY A 320 16.57 0.81 15.67
CA GLY A 320 16.54 -0.22 16.72
C GLY A 320 16.60 -1.64 16.14
N GLU A 321 15.81 -2.55 16.69
CA GLU A 321 15.88 -3.98 16.34
C GLU A 321 15.36 -4.30 14.93
N ALA A 322 14.59 -3.39 14.31
CA ALA A 322 14.14 -3.55 12.92
C ALA A 322 15.23 -3.31 11.86
N ALA A 323 16.48 -3.10 12.26
CA ALA A 323 17.61 -2.96 11.32
C ALA A 323 17.89 -4.22 10.49
N GLU A 324 17.68 -5.40 11.03
CA GLU A 324 17.79 -6.71 10.36
C GLU A 324 18.94 -6.82 9.34
N PRO A 325 20.22 -6.70 9.73
CA PRO A 325 21.31 -6.59 8.76
C PRO A 325 21.51 -7.82 7.86
N GLN A 326 20.85 -8.93 8.18
CA GLN A 326 20.86 -10.18 7.41
C GLN A 326 19.43 -10.58 6.98
N GLY A 327 18.44 -9.70 7.17
CA GLY A 327 17.08 -9.91 6.76
C GLY A 327 16.97 -10.04 5.24
N LEU A 328 16.19 -11.00 4.77
CA LEU A 328 15.87 -11.15 3.36
C LEU A 328 14.53 -10.47 3.05
N GLY A 329 14.41 -9.21 3.46
CA GLY A 329 13.20 -8.44 3.37
C GLY A 329 12.64 -8.36 1.94
N THR A 330 11.35 -8.66 1.80
CA THR A 330 10.61 -8.62 0.53
C THR A 330 9.50 -7.58 0.59
N GLY A 331 8.36 -7.90 1.20
CA GLY A 331 7.27 -6.97 1.49
C GLY A 331 7.29 -6.53 2.95
N ALA A 332 6.60 -5.43 3.23
CA ALA A 332 6.32 -4.99 4.59
C ALA A 332 5.04 -4.16 4.61
N ALA A 333 4.31 -4.21 5.71
CA ALA A 333 3.12 -3.38 5.91
C ALA A 333 3.05 -2.85 7.34
N VAL A 334 2.31 -1.75 7.49
CA VAL A 334 2.05 -1.11 8.77
C VAL A 334 0.56 -1.10 9.08
N ALA A 335 0.23 -1.34 10.33
CA ALA A 335 -1.11 -1.26 10.88
C ALA A 335 -1.05 -1.07 12.40
N ASP A 336 -2.05 -0.45 12.98
CA ASP A 336 -2.30 -0.47 14.42
C ASP A 336 -3.14 -1.70 14.74
N VAL A 337 -2.47 -2.85 14.92
CA VAL A 337 -3.15 -4.15 15.02
C VAL A 337 -3.83 -4.39 16.37
N ASP A 338 -3.40 -3.72 17.43
CA ASP A 338 -3.97 -3.87 18.77
C ASP A 338 -4.81 -2.67 19.23
N GLY A 339 -4.92 -1.62 18.40
CA GLY A 339 -5.77 -0.47 18.64
C GLY A 339 -5.21 0.53 19.66
N ASP A 340 -3.90 0.50 19.92
CA ASP A 340 -3.27 1.36 20.90
C ASP A 340 -2.80 2.71 20.33
N GLY A 341 -2.94 2.90 18.99
CA GLY A 341 -2.60 4.13 18.26
C GLY A 341 -1.13 4.23 17.88
N ARG A 342 -0.40 3.13 17.89
CA ARG A 342 0.96 3.02 17.36
C ARG A 342 0.95 2.05 16.18
N LEU A 343 1.70 2.39 15.16
CA LEU A 343 1.74 1.59 13.94
C LEU A 343 2.78 0.49 14.05
N GLU A 344 2.35 -0.76 14.20
CA GLU A 344 3.25 -1.91 14.10
C GLU A 344 3.73 -2.11 12.66
N LEU A 345 4.92 -2.71 12.56
CA LEU A 345 5.57 -3.04 11.31
C LEU A 345 5.72 -4.57 11.18
N LEU A 346 5.07 -5.17 10.19
CA LEU A 346 5.32 -6.56 9.79
C LEU A 346 6.25 -6.58 8.59
N ILE A 347 7.33 -7.39 8.64
CA ILE A 347 8.26 -7.61 7.53
C ILE A 347 8.17 -9.07 7.08
N ALA A 348 7.94 -9.26 5.79
CA ALA A 348 8.00 -10.54 5.13
C ALA A 348 9.40 -10.80 4.56
N HIS A 349 9.85 -12.05 4.60
CA HIS A 349 11.17 -12.47 4.13
C HIS A 349 11.06 -13.56 3.07
N GLY A 350 11.98 -13.55 2.09
CA GLY A 350 11.90 -14.51 1.01
C GLY A 350 13.02 -14.38 0.00
N GLU A 351 12.69 -14.61 -1.27
CA GLU A 351 13.58 -14.53 -2.43
C GLU A 351 14.73 -15.59 -2.40
N SER A 352 15.81 -15.34 -1.67
CA SER A 352 16.98 -16.21 -1.67
C SER A 352 17.07 -17.21 -0.51
N GLY A 353 16.18 -17.13 0.47
CA GLY A 353 16.16 -18.03 1.62
C GLY A 353 14.90 -17.90 2.46
N ALA A 354 14.51 -19.00 3.09
CA ALA A 354 13.38 -19.00 4.01
C ALA A 354 13.80 -18.41 5.36
N GLN A 355 13.03 -17.43 5.83
CA GLN A 355 13.15 -16.84 7.17
C GLN A 355 11.76 -16.71 7.79
N PRO A 356 11.62 -16.60 9.13
CA PRO A 356 10.36 -16.29 9.78
C PRO A 356 9.94 -14.85 9.43
N LEU A 357 8.67 -14.51 9.59
CA LEU A 357 8.19 -13.13 9.58
C LEU A 357 8.80 -12.37 10.78
N SER A 358 9.02 -11.08 10.63
CA SER A 358 9.36 -10.21 11.74
C SER A 358 8.23 -9.24 12.05
N PHE A 359 7.96 -9.04 13.33
CA PHE A 359 6.92 -8.13 13.81
C PHE A 359 7.50 -7.18 14.83
N TYR A 360 7.39 -5.88 14.56
CA TYR A 360 7.99 -4.82 15.36
C TYR A 360 6.94 -3.88 15.90
N ARG A 361 7.14 -3.44 17.15
CA ARG A 361 6.37 -2.38 17.76
C ARG A 361 7.23 -1.12 17.92
N PRO A 362 6.68 0.08 17.65
CA PRO A 362 7.35 1.31 18.01
C PRO A 362 7.50 1.42 19.54
N LEU A 363 8.61 2.00 19.99
CA LEU A 363 8.81 2.28 21.41
C LEU A 363 7.70 3.20 21.92
N ALA A 364 7.16 2.87 23.09
CA ALA A 364 6.10 3.65 23.71
C ALA A 364 6.55 5.09 24.00
N ASN A 365 5.67 6.04 23.74
CA ASN A 365 5.83 7.46 24.04
C ASN A 365 4.53 8.04 24.58
N ALA A 366 4.52 9.33 24.89
CA ALA A 366 3.34 10.03 25.43
C ALA A 366 2.65 10.91 24.37
N ASN A 367 2.96 10.73 23.10
CA ASN A 367 2.37 11.50 22.02
C ASN A 367 0.92 11.11 21.78
N ASN A 368 0.10 12.10 21.49
CA ASN A 368 -1.28 11.90 21.08
C ASN A 368 -1.36 11.52 19.61
N TRP A 369 -2.51 10.96 19.22
CA TRP A 369 -2.77 10.52 17.85
C TRP A 369 -4.26 10.66 17.51
N LEU A 370 -4.58 10.57 16.25
CA LEU A 370 -5.95 10.45 15.76
C LEU A 370 -5.95 9.63 14.47
N ARG A 371 -6.87 8.68 14.40
CA ARG A 371 -7.02 7.81 13.24
C ARG A 371 -8.40 7.98 12.60
N VAL A 372 -8.45 7.96 11.28
CA VAL A 372 -9.68 8.20 10.51
C VAL A 372 -9.84 7.14 9.43
N LEU A 373 -10.96 6.42 9.48
CA LEU A 373 -11.38 5.45 8.47
C LEU A 373 -12.62 5.99 7.74
N PRO A 374 -12.46 6.64 6.58
CA PRO A 374 -13.60 6.96 5.73
C PRO A 374 -14.12 5.70 5.05
N LEU A 375 -15.44 5.59 4.93
CA LEU A 375 -16.12 4.48 4.28
C LEU A 375 -16.73 4.91 2.94
N THR A 376 -16.85 3.99 2.01
CA THR A 376 -17.58 4.16 0.75
C THR A 376 -19.09 4.21 1.00
N ARG A 377 -19.89 4.44 -0.05
CA ARG A 377 -21.36 4.34 0.02
C ARG A 377 -21.82 2.95 0.41
N GLN A 378 -21.06 1.94 0.06
CA GLN A 378 -21.34 0.53 0.31
C GLN A 378 -20.90 0.08 1.71
N GLY A 379 -20.01 0.84 2.36
CA GLY A 379 -19.53 0.55 3.71
C GLY A 379 -18.11 -0.02 3.79
N SER A 380 -17.48 -0.33 2.67
CA SER A 380 -16.07 -0.72 2.59
C SER A 380 -15.14 0.46 2.87
N PRO A 381 -13.84 0.25 3.18
CA PRO A 381 -12.86 1.33 3.29
C PRO A 381 -12.78 2.17 2.00
N ALA A 382 -12.81 3.50 2.14
CA ALA A 382 -12.71 4.40 1.00
C ALA A 382 -11.25 4.59 0.55
N ARG A 383 -10.66 3.54 -0.03
CA ARG A 383 -9.28 3.57 -0.53
C ARG A 383 -9.14 4.67 -1.60
N GLY A 384 -8.06 5.42 -1.55
CA GLY A 384 -7.85 6.59 -2.39
C GLY A 384 -8.55 7.86 -1.91
N ALA A 385 -9.29 7.83 -0.79
CA ALA A 385 -9.74 9.05 -0.13
C ALA A 385 -8.56 9.82 0.48
N LEU A 386 -8.71 11.13 0.61
CA LEU A 386 -7.72 12.01 1.20
C LEU A 386 -8.27 12.61 2.49
N VAL A 387 -7.54 12.46 3.59
CA VAL A 387 -7.89 13.00 4.89
C VAL A 387 -6.93 14.11 5.26
N ARG A 388 -7.47 15.30 5.55
CA ARG A 388 -6.72 16.46 6.04
C ARG A 388 -7.09 16.71 7.49
N LEU A 389 -6.09 16.80 8.35
CA LEU A 389 -6.24 17.13 9.77
C LEU A 389 -5.64 18.51 10.06
N ILE A 390 -6.37 19.36 10.76
CA ILE A 390 -5.98 20.73 11.07
C ILE A 390 -5.91 20.89 12.59
N THR A 391 -4.72 21.20 13.11
CA THR A 391 -4.49 21.58 14.50
C THR A 391 -4.27 23.09 14.63
N PRO A 392 -4.05 23.65 15.83
CA PRO A 392 -3.65 25.04 15.99
C PRO A 392 -2.33 25.40 15.32
N THR A 393 -1.39 24.45 15.20
CA THR A 393 -0.02 24.71 14.79
C THR A 393 0.29 24.23 13.38
N ARG A 394 -0.43 23.22 12.86
CA ARG A 394 -0.13 22.63 11.55
C ARG A 394 -1.34 22.00 10.86
N THR A 395 -1.16 21.70 9.60
CA THR A 395 -2.04 20.86 8.79
C THR A 395 -1.27 19.62 8.37
N GLN A 396 -1.91 18.46 8.41
CA GLN A 396 -1.38 17.18 7.94
C GLN A 396 -2.34 16.59 6.91
N ILE A 397 -1.81 15.86 5.94
CA ILE A 397 -2.60 15.14 4.94
C ILE A 397 -2.16 13.68 4.94
N CYS A 398 -3.11 12.77 4.96
CA CYS A 398 -2.88 11.34 4.84
C CYS A 398 -3.87 10.74 3.83
N PRO A 399 -3.39 10.10 2.75
CA PRO A 399 -4.24 9.35 1.85
C PRO A 399 -4.62 8.00 2.45
N ILE A 400 -5.79 7.47 2.07
CA ILE A 400 -6.16 6.07 2.37
C ILE A 400 -5.50 5.17 1.35
N ASP A 401 -4.58 4.33 1.79
CA ASP A 401 -3.76 3.48 0.93
C ASP A 401 -4.62 2.54 0.06
N ALA A 402 -4.28 2.45 -1.20
CA ALA A 402 -4.92 1.58 -2.19
C ALA A 402 -3.95 0.59 -2.85
N GLY A 403 -2.70 0.60 -2.39
CA GLY A 403 -1.56 -0.17 -2.85
C GLY A 403 -0.33 0.72 -2.87
N SER A 404 0.72 0.30 -2.18
CA SER A 404 1.97 1.04 -2.06
C SER A 404 3.13 0.10 -1.68
N GLY A 405 4.27 0.65 -1.36
CA GLY A 405 5.46 -0.13 -1.07
C GLY A 405 5.92 -0.94 -2.27
N TYR A 406 6.15 -2.22 -2.08
CA TYR A 406 6.43 -3.19 -3.14
C TYR A 406 5.65 -4.47 -2.85
N LEU A 407 4.72 -4.82 -3.74
CA LEU A 407 3.83 -5.98 -3.58
C LEU A 407 2.80 -5.86 -2.43
N CYS A 408 2.66 -4.68 -1.82
CA CYS A 408 1.97 -4.50 -0.55
C CYS A 408 0.81 -3.49 -0.64
N GLN A 409 0.02 -3.49 0.43
CA GLN A 409 -1.03 -2.51 0.68
C GLN A 409 -1.12 -2.27 2.19
N MET A 410 -1.09 -0.98 2.59
CA MET A 410 -1.11 -0.60 3.99
C MET A 410 -2.54 -0.59 4.55
N GLU A 411 -2.64 -0.41 5.85
CA GLU A 411 -3.93 -0.25 6.53
C GLU A 411 -4.76 0.89 5.89
N PRO A 412 -6.06 0.69 5.61
CA PRO A 412 -6.89 1.71 4.98
C PRO A 412 -7.36 2.79 5.96
N VAL A 413 -6.47 3.27 6.82
CA VAL A 413 -6.75 4.25 7.87
C VAL A 413 -5.75 5.40 7.76
N ALA A 414 -6.26 6.62 7.71
CA ALA A 414 -5.41 7.79 7.87
C ALA A 414 -4.96 7.91 9.33
N HIS A 415 -3.67 7.77 9.56
CA HIS A 415 -3.04 7.89 10.88
C HIS A 415 -2.33 9.24 11.01
N PHE A 416 -2.58 9.93 12.11
CA PHE A 416 -2.01 11.23 12.41
C PHE A 416 -1.42 11.24 13.82
N GLY A 417 -0.11 11.34 13.92
CA GLY A 417 0.54 11.70 15.17
C GLY A 417 0.31 13.19 15.48
N LEU A 418 0.16 13.51 16.74
CA LEU A 418 -0.16 14.86 17.19
C LEU A 418 0.92 15.41 18.16
N GLY A 419 1.92 14.60 18.52
CA GLY A 419 2.86 14.98 19.55
C GLY A 419 2.15 15.32 20.87
N SER A 420 2.45 16.45 21.44
CA SER A 420 1.80 16.93 22.67
C SER A 420 0.45 17.65 22.44
N GLU A 421 0.00 17.83 21.19
CA GLU A 421 -1.26 18.52 20.91
C GLU A 421 -2.46 17.69 21.34
N THR A 422 -3.41 18.33 22.01
CA THR A 422 -4.67 17.72 22.49
C THR A 422 -5.90 18.28 21.79
N LEU A 423 -5.72 19.27 20.91
CA LEU A 423 -6.80 19.93 20.17
C LEU A 423 -6.64 19.75 18.66
N VAL A 424 -7.59 19.06 18.07
CA VAL A 424 -7.83 19.07 16.63
C VAL A 424 -8.94 20.08 16.35
N LYS A 425 -8.68 21.03 15.44
CA LYS A 425 -9.71 22.02 15.02
C LYS A 425 -10.73 21.37 14.13
N GLU A 426 -10.25 20.58 13.17
CA GLU A 426 -11.10 20.04 12.11
C GLU A 426 -10.42 18.87 11.39
N ILE A 427 -11.22 17.93 10.92
CA ILE A 427 -10.86 16.95 9.90
C ILE A 427 -11.66 17.25 8.66
N GLN A 428 -11.00 17.24 7.50
CA GLN A 428 -11.65 17.32 6.18
C GLN A 428 -11.36 16.03 5.43
N ILE A 429 -12.41 15.41 4.89
CA ILE A 429 -12.30 14.17 4.12
C ILE A 429 -12.76 14.46 2.71
N GLN A 430 -11.96 14.04 1.73
CA GLN A 430 -12.33 14.05 0.32
C GLN A 430 -12.33 12.63 -0.21
N TRP A 431 -13.48 12.17 -0.70
CA TRP A 431 -13.62 10.87 -1.37
C TRP A 431 -13.16 10.93 -2.83
N PRO A 432 -12.88 9.77 -3.46
CA PRO A 432 -12.45 9.71 -4.87
C PRO A 432 -13.44 10.31 -5.87
N ASP A 433 -14.72 10.46 -5.53
CA ASP A 433 -15.72 11.14 -6.35
C ASP A 433 -15.70 12.68 -6.20
N GLY A 434 -14.87 13.20 -5.30
CA GLY A 434 -14.78 14.62 -4.99
C GLY A 434 -15.75 15.12 -3.90
N LYS A 435 -16.63 14.24 -3.36
CA LYS A 435 -17.43 14.58 -2.17
C LYS A 435 -16.52 14.92 -0.99
N GLN A 436 -16.99 15.85 -0.14
CA GLN A 436 -16.25 16.31 1.02
C GLN A 436 -17.12 16.30 2.27
N LEU A 437 -16.50 16.03 3.41
CA LEU A 437 -17.11 16.14 4.74
C LEU A 437 -16.12 16.81 5.70
N GLN A 438 -16.66 17.63 6.60
CA GLN A 438 -15.89 18.25 7.68
C GLN A 438 -16.40 17.76 9.04
N VAL A 439 -15.46 17.41 9.93
CA VAL A 439 -15.75 17.02 11.30
C VAL A 439 -15.02 17.99 12.24
N ALA A 440 -15.79 18.84 12.93
CA ALA A 440 -15.23 19.85 13.81
C ALA A 440 -14.86 19.26 15.19
N ARG A 441 -13.68 19.60 15.68
CA ARG A 441 -13.18 19.32 17.04
C ARG A 441 -13.34 17.85 17.48
N PRO A 442 -12.90 16.87 16.70
CA PRO A 442 -12.91 15.49 17.16
C PRO A 442 -11.97 15.33 18.37
N PRO A 443 -12.31 14.47 19.33
CA PRO A 443 -11.37 14.13 20.41
C PRO A 443 -10.18 13.34 19.87
N VAL A 444 -9.03 13.43 20.52
CA VAL A 444 -7.80 12.70 20.19
C VAL A 444 -7.78 11.28 20.76
N ASN A 445 -6.79 10.48 20.39
CA ASN A 445 -6.54 9.12 20.89
C ASN A 445 -7.72 8.15 20.63
N GLN A 446 -8.22 8.16 19.39
CA GLN A 446 -9.29 7.26 18.96
C GLN A 446 -9.27 7.03 17.45
N LEU A 447 -9.95 5.98 16.99
CA LEU A 447 -10.29 5.72 15.60
C LEU A 447 -11.70 6.27 15.32
N LEU A 448 -11.81 7.14 14.33
CA LEU A 448 -13.08 7.64 13.81
C LEU A 448 -13.46 6.89 12.54
N ARG A 449 -14.58 6.17 12.56
CA ARG A 449 -15.19 5.60 11.36
C ARG A 449 -16.18 6.61 10.80
N ILE A 450 -15.93 7.08 9.58
CA ILE A 450 -16.72 8.16 8.96
C ILE A 450 -17.49 7.59 7.75
N PRO A 451 -18.81 7.47 7.85
CA PRO A 451 -19.61 7.01 6.74
C PRO A 451 -19.58 8.01 5.58
N TYR A 452 -19.80 7.50 4.36
CA TYR A 452 -19.95 8.35 3.18
C TYR A 452 -21.10 9.35 3.39
N PRO A 453 -20.88 10.66 3.09
CA PRO A 453 -21.95 11.65 3.21
C PRO A 453 -22.98 11.41 2.12
N GLY A 454 -24.21 11.16 2.49
CA GLY A 454 -25.34 10.85 1.62
C GLY A 454 -25.64 11.88 0.53
#